data_e66a57ad2e5c2f21212dfc5076e47d9b
#
_entry.id   e66a57ad2e5c2f21212dfc5076e47d9b
#
_cell.length_a   1.000
_cell.length_b   1.000
_cell.length_c   1.000
_cell.angle_alpha   90.00
_cell.angle_beta   90.00
_cell.angle_gamma   90.00
#
_symmetry.space_group_name_H-M   'P 1'
#
loop_
_entity.id
_entity.type
_entity.pdbx_description
1 polymer ?
#
loop_
_entity_poly.entity_id
_entity_poly.type
_entity_poly.pdbx_seq_one_letter_code
_entity_poly.pdbx_strand_id
1 'polypeptide(L)'
;MKILKIYLTLFLLLTFSAQSFAAGTSSSDKKPSYKNAVKIIEAAKKYESKNKMDKALKRYEKAQKILLKLDKEKPLQADTLNYLGFTTRKLGDFDAGEKYYLLGLQVDPKHVGINEYLGELYVVTNRIDLAKERLEILKSCNCEEYQELKEIIEGTKKSKY
;
A
#
# COMPACT_ATOMS: atom_id res chain seq x y z
N MET A 1 -24.98 -75.63 -42.16
CA MET A 1 -24.52 -74.52 -42.97
C MET A 1 -24.90 -73.22 -42.27
N LYS A 2 -24.01 -72.65 -41.55
CA LYS A 2 -24.30 -71.43 -40.81
C LYS A 2 -23.33 -70.31 -41.30
N ILE A 3 -23.95 -69.30 -41.88
CA ILE A 3 -23.26 -68.17 -42.48
C ILE A 3 -22.83 -67.23 -41.33
N LEU A 4 -21.50 -67.05 -41.15
CA LEU A 4 -20.93 -66.20 -40.17
C LEU A 4 -20.88 -64.75 -40.72
N LYS A 5 -21.71 -63.89 -40.17
CA LYS A 5 -21.68 -62.47 -40.50
C LYS A 5 -20.57 -61.78 -39.74
N ILE A 6 -19.56 -61.33 -40.49
CA ILE A 6 -18.47 -60.50 -39.96
C ILE A 6 -18.96 -59.02 -39.93
N TYR A 7 -19.18 -58.48 -38.74
CA TYR A 7 -19.40 -57.07 -38.55
C TYR A 7 -18.05 -56.36 -38.46
N LEU A 8 -17.71 -55.65 -39.52
CA LEU A 8 -16.57 -54.73 -39.53
C LEU A 8 -17.03 -53.45 -38.84
N THR A 9 -16.71 -53.29 -37.53
CA THR A 9 -16.90 -52.06 -36.81
C THR A 9 -15.77 -51.09 -37.13
N LEU A 10 -16.04 -50.09 -37.93
CA LEU A 10 -15.14 -48.98 -38.21
C LEU A 10 -15.02 -48.13 -36.95
N PHE A 11 -13.90 -48.22 -36.22
CA PHE A 11 -13.59 -47.43 -35.04
C PHE A 11 -13.02 -46.10 -35.51
N LEU A 12 -13.90 -45.06 -35.60
CA LEU A 12 -13.49 -43.71 -35.94
C LEU A 12 -12.79 -43.09 -34.72
N LEU A 13 -11.47 -43.09 -34.72
CA LEU A 13 -10.65 -42.37 -33.73
C LEU A 13 -10.81 -40.85 -33.94
N LEU A 14 -11.71 -40.24 -33.18
CA LEU A 14 -11.74 -38.77 -33.00
C LEU A 14 -10.56 -38.39 -32.15
N THR A 15 -9.45 -37.95 -32.76
CA THR A 15 -8.38 -37.27 -32.09
C THR A 15 -8.85 -35.88 -31.66
N PHE A 16 -9.23 -35.77 -30.39
CA PHE A 16 -9.52 -34.49 -29.77
C PHE A 16 -8.17 -33.78 -29.52
N SER A 17 -7.73 -32.95 -30.44
CA SER A 17 -6.60 -32.07 -30.22
C SER A 17 -7.00 -31.01 -29.19
N ALA A 18 -6.63 -31.23 -27.93
CA ALA A 18 -6.70 -30.22 -26.90
C ALA A 18 -5.71 -29.09 -27.25
N GLN A 19 -6.23 -28.05 -27.89
CA GLN A 19 -5.50 -26.79 -28.00
C GLN A 19 -5.47 -26.17 -26.61
N SER A 20 -4.32 -26.34 -25.94
CA SER A 20 -4.00 -25.62 -24.72
C SER A 20 -3.88 -24.15 -25.09
N PHE A 21 -4.94 -23.39 -24.89
CA PHE A 21 -4.87 -21.93 -24.82
C PHE A 21 -4.05 -21.58 -23.57
N ALA A 22 -2.75 -21.53 -23.73
CA ALA A 22 -1.90 -20.84 -22.79
C ALA A 22 -2.24 -19.34 -22.93
N ALA A 23 -3.26 -18.89 -22.20
CA ALA A 23 -3.45 -17.48 -21.93
C ALA A 23 -2.21 -17.02 -21.14
N GLY A 24 -1.20 -16.59 -21.88
CA GLY A 24 -0.03 -15.92 -21.33
C GLY A 24 -0.48 -14.60 -20.73
N THR A 25 -1.00 -14.63 -19.50
CA THR A 25 -0.98 -13.45 -18.64
C THR A 25 0.47 -13.22 -18.25
N SER A 26 1.21 -12.52 -19.12
CA SER A 26 2.45 -11.90 -18.71
C SER A 26 2.11 -10.73 -17.77
N SER A 27 1.61 -11.05 -16.57
CA SER A 27 1.83 -10.19 -15.44
C SER A 27 3.34 -10.27 -15.23
N SER A 28 4.07 -9.25 -15.67
CA SER A 28 5.44 -9.07 -15.25
C SER A 28 5.37 -8.88 -13.73
N ASP A 29 5.48 -9.96 -13.00
CA ASP A 29 5.65 -9.96 -11.54
C ASP A 29 7.02 -9.35 -11.24
N LYS A 30 7.09 -8.03 -11.47
CA LYS A 30 8.22 -7.24 -10.99
C LYS A 30 8.27 -7.45 -9.49
N LYS A 31 9.41 -7.97 -9.02
CA LYS A 31 9.68 -8.13 -7.59
C LYS A 31 9.17 -6.89 -6.83
N PRO A 32 8.43 -7.05 -5.74
CA PRO A 32 7.97 -5.95 -4.93
C PRO A 32 9.14 -5.02 -4.62
N SER A 33 8.97 -3.71 -4.78
CA SER A 33 10.01 -2.77 -4.42
C SER A 33 9.43 -1.56 -3.72
N TYR A 34 10.10 -1.11 -2.69
CA TYR A 34 9.77 0.08 -1.93
C TYR A 34 9.63 1.31 -2.85
N LYS A 35 10.61 1.53 -3.73
CA LYS A 35 10.58 2.62 -4.71
C LYS A 35 9.32 2.60 -5.58
N ASN A 36 8.83 1.41 -5.96
CA ASN A 36 7.59 1.30 -6.73
C ASN A 36 6.37 1.65 -5.90
N ALA A 37 6.31 1.21 -4.63
CA ALA A 37 5.22 1.58 -3.72
C ALA A 37 5.16 3.10 -3.52
N VAL A 38 6.28 3.74 -3.23
CA VAL A 38 6.39 5.21 -3.09
C VAL A 38 5.89 5.92 -4.35
N LYS A 39 6.35 5.51 -5.54
CA LYS A 39 5.89 6.09 -6.80
C LYS A 39 4.37 5.99 -7.00
N ILE A 40 3.77 4.89 -6.56
CA ILE A 40 2.30 4.71 -6.64
C ILE A 40 1.61 5.63 -5.64
N ILE A 41 2.16 5.82 -4.43
CA ILE A 41 1.64 6.76 -3.42
C ILE A 41 1.68 8.19 -3.94
N GLU A 42 2.80 8.62 -4.52
CA GLU A 42 2.88 9.97 -5.11
C GLU A 42 1.88 10.18 -6.24
N ALA A 43 1.62 9.16 -7.04
CA ALA A 43 0.58 9.21 -8.04
C ALA A 43 -0.83 9.25 -7.41
N ALA A 44 -1.06 8.61 -6.25
CA ALA A 44 -2.31 8.70 -5.51
C ALA A 44 -2.53 10.12 -4.98
N LYS A 45 -1.54 10.72 -4.32
CA LYS A 45 -1.58 12.12 -3.85
C LYS A 45 -1.93 13.10 -4.97
N LYS A 46 -1.40 12.90 -6.20
CA LYS A 46 -1.75 13.70 -7.38
C LYS A 46 -3.21 13.54 -7.83
N TYR A 47 -3.82 12.38 -7.63
CA TYR A 47 -5.26 12.20 -7.90
C TYR A 47 -6.10 12.86 -6.82
N GLU A 48 -5.70 12.75 -5.58
CA GLU A 48 -6.35 13.37 -4.43
C GLU A 48 -6.37 14.90 -4.58
N SER A 49 -5.24 15.53 -4.91
CA SER A 49 -5.16 16.99 -5.15
C SER A 49 -6.05 17.48 -6.31
N LYS A 50 -6.51 16.56 -7.17
CA LYS A 50 -7.46 16.82 -8.27
C LYS A 50 -8.89 16.39 -7.94
N ASN A 51 -9.21 16.14 -6.65
CA ASN A 51 -10.50 15.63 -6.18
C ASN A 51 -10.95 14.33 -6.87
N LYS A 52 -10.00 13.49 -7.31
CA LYS A 52 -10.28 12.18 -7.94
C LYS A 52 -10.08 11.06 -6.92
N MET A 53 -10.85 11.11 -5.83
CA MET A 53 -10.66 10.24 -4.66
C MET A 53 -10.71 8.75 -5.00
N ASP A 54 -11.67 8.28 -5.81
CA ASP A 54 -11.76 6.86 -6.21
C ASP A 54 -10.47 6.34 -6.88
N LYS A 55 -9.81 7.21 -7.68
CA LYS A 55 -8.54 6.86 -8.32
C LYS A 55 -7.38 6.88 -7.34
N ALA A 56 -7.42 7.77 -6.36
CA ALA A 56 -6.44 7.83 -5.29
C ALA A 56 -6.50 6.58 -4.41
N LEU A 57 -7.69 6.23 -3.91
CA LEU A 57 -7.91 5.05 -3.06
C LEU A 57 -7.43 3.76 -3.71
N LYS A 58 -7.80 3.51 -4.97
CA LYS A 58 -7.30 2.33 -5.73
C LYS A 58 -5.76 2.27 -5.80
N ARG A 59 -5.08 3.41 -5.82
CA ARG A 59 -3.61 3.46 -5.82
C ARG A 59 -3.05 3.25 -4.43
N TYR A 60 -3.67 3.80 -3.39
CA TYR A 60 -3.27 3.53 -2.01
C TYR A 60 -3.39 2.05 -1.69
N GLU A 61 -4.49 1.39 -2.06
CA GLU A 61 -4.63 -0.07 -1.93
C GLU A 61 -3.52 -0.83 -2.66
N LYS A 62 -3.20 -0.42 -3.90
CA LYS A 62 -2.14 -1.08 -4.67
C LYS A 62 -0.77 -0.91 -4.00
N ALA A 63 -0.46 0.27 -3.51
CA ALA A 63 0.78 0.54 -2.79
C ALA A 63 0.86 -0.27 -1.49
N GLN A 64 -0.22 -0.29 -0.71
CA GLN A 64 -0.31 -1.04 0.54
C GLN A 64 -0.05 -2.54 0.31
N LYS A 65 -0.63 -3.15 -0.73
CA LYS A 65 -0.38 -4.56 -1.08
C LYS A 65 1.10 -4.85 -1.36
N ILE A 66 1.81 -3.90 -1.97
CA ILE A 66 3.27 -4.02 -2.22
C ILE A 66 4.02 -3.90 -0.89
N LEU A 67 3.68 -2.92 -0.05
CA LEU A 67 4.33 -2.68 1.23
C LEU A 67 4.14 -3.87 2.19
N LEU A 68 2.94 -4.48 2.24
CA LEU A 68 2.69 -5.68 3.03
C LEU A 68 3.56 -6.87 2.59
N LYS A 69 3.82 -7.03 1.29
CA LYS A 69 4.75 -8.05 0.79
C LYS A 69 6.18 -7.76 1.23
N LEU A 70 6.59 -6.50 1.15
CA LEU A 70 7.92 -6.07 1.58
C LEU A 70 8.13 -6.27 3.09
N ASP A 71 7.13 -5.93 3.89
CA ASP A 71 7.19 -6.12 5.35
C ASP A 71 7.24 -7.61 5.71
N LYS A 72 6.54 -8.48 4.98
CA LYS A 72 6.64 -9.93 5.13
C LYS A 72 8.03 -10.47 4.77
N GLU A 73 8.67 -9.94 3.71
CA GLU A 73 10.01 -10.35 3.27
C GLU A 73 11.10 -9.80 4.20
N LYS A 74 10.94 -8.57 4.65
CA LYS A 74 11.86 -7.83 5.51
C LYS A 74 11.06 -7.07 6.58
N PRO A 75 10.74 -7.69 7.70
CA PRO A 75 9.96 -7.05 8.77
C PRO A 75 10.70 -5.87 9.40
N LEU A 76 9.93 -5.00 10.04
CA LEU A 76 10.43 -3.92 10.89
C LEU A 76 11.38 -2.93 10.18
N GLN A 77 11.09 -2.62 8.92
CA GLN A 77 11.75 -1.51 8.25
C GLN A 77 10.95 -0.22 8.48
N ALA A 78 11.52 0.78 9.18
CA ALA A 78 10.81 2.01 9.55
C ALA A 78 10.17 2.71 8.35
N ASP A 79 10.89 2.85 7.23
CA ASP A 79 10.34 3.39 5.98
C ASP A 79 9.11 2.64 5.46
N THR A 80 9.14 1.30 5.51
CA THR A 80 8.01 0.47 5.08
C THR A 80 6.81 0.65 6.01
N LEU A 81 7.06 0.66 7.33
CA LEU A 81 6.05 0.88 8.36
C LEU A 81 5.45 2.29 8.26
N ASN A 82 6.26 3.31 7.93
CA ASN A 82 5.78 4.66 7.65
C ASN A 82 4.70 4.67 6.56
N TYR A 83 5.00 4.08 5.42
CA TYR A 83 4.03 4.07 4.32
C TYR A 83 2.91 3.04 4.48
N LEU A 84 3.08 1.99 5.28
CA LEU A 84 1.97 1.14 5.72
C LEU A 84 1.00 1.94 6.58
N GLY A 85 1.50 2.68 7.58
CA GLY A 85 0.69 3.59 8.38
C GLY A 85 -0.05 4.62 7.51
N PHE A 86 0.67 5.28 6.61
CA PHE A 86 0.10 6.27 5.71
C PHE A 86 -1.01 5.69 4.82
N THR A 87 -0.74 4.60 4.11
CA THR A 87 -1.73 4.01 3.19
C THR A 87 -2.93 3.44 3.93
N THR A 88 -2.74 2.83 5.09
CA THR A 88 -3.81 2.27 5.93
C THR A 88 -4.74 3.38 6.42
N ARG A 89 -4.18 4.50 6.90
CA ARG A 89 -4.94 5.67 7.30
C ARG A 89 -5.70 6.31 6.12
N LYS A 90 -5.07 6.42 4.95
CA LYS A 90 -5.72 6.91 3.72
C LYS A 90 -6.89 6.04 3.26
N LEU A 91 -6.90 4.78 3.63
CA LEU A 91 -7.98 3.84 3.38
C LEU A 91 -9.05 3.85 4.49
N GLY A 92 -8.91 4.71 5.50
CA GLY A 92 -9.91 4.96 6.53
C GLY A 92 -9.68 4.21 7.84
N ASP A 93 -8.66 3.38 7.97
CA ASP A 93 -8.34 2.68 9.20
C ASP A 93 -7.26 3.43 10.00
N PHE A 94 -7.70 4.38 10.83
CA PHE A 94 -6.81 5.20 11.64
C PHE A 94 -6.11 4.40 12.73
N ASP A 95 -6.80 3.46 13.35
CA ASP A 95 -6.25 2.66 14.46
C ASP A 95 -5.15 1.71 13.99
N ALA A 96 -5.37 1.04 12.87
CA ALA A 96 -4.33 0.20 12.28
C ALA A 96 -3.17 1.06 11.73
N GLY A 97 -3.47 2.23 11.16
CA GLY A 97 -2.45 3.19 10.71
C GLY A 97 -1.53 3.63 11.85
N GLU A 98 -2.11 3.97 12.99
CA GLU A 98 -1.37 4.34 14.20
C GLU A 98 -0.45 3.21 14.67
N LYS A 99 -0.94 1.96 14.69
CA LYS A 99 -0.13 0.80 15.10
C LYS A 99 1.13 0.65 14.24
N TYR A 100 1.03 0.85 12.92
CA TYR A 100 2.19 0.81 12.04
C TYR A 100 3.20 1.92 12.38
N TYR A 101 2.73 3.14 12.63
CA TYR A 101 3.60 4.24 13.02
C TYR A 101 4.30 3.97 14.35
N LEU A 102 3.55 3.53 15.36
CA LEU A 102 4.12 3.22 16.67
C LEU A 102 5.17 2.10 16.58
N LEU A 103 4.91 1.06 15.78
CA LEU A 103 5.88 0.01 15.51
C LEU A 103 7.12 0.55 14.81
N GLY A 104 6.97 1.46 13.86
CA GLY A 104 8.08 2.12 13.18
C GLY A 104 8.92 2.98 14.12
N LEU A 105 8.30 3.66 15.10
CA LEU A 105 9.01 4.43 16.12
C LEU A 105 9.74 3.56 17.16
N GLN A 106 9.35 2.30 17.34
CA GLN A 106 10.15 1.36 18.14
C GLN A 106 11.47 1.02 17.43
N VAL A 107 11.51 1.06 16.11
CA VAL A 107 12.72 0.80 15.30
C VAL A 107 13.55 2.07 15.17
N ASP A 108 12.92 3.18 14.83
CA ASP A 108 13.56 4.49 14.65
C ASP A 108 12.71 5.59 15.32
N PRO A 109 12.98 5.91 16.59
CA PRO A 109 12.22 6.92 17.33
C PRO A 109 12.26 8.32 16.72
N LYS A 110 13.28 8.62 15.91
CA LYS A 110 13.47 9.91 15.27
C LYS A 110 13.10 9.93 13.78
N HIS A 111 12.48 8.88 13.27
CA HIS A 111 12.06 8.81 11.87
C HIS A 111 11.17 9.99 11.51
N VAL A 112 11.66 10.87 10.65
CA VAL A 112 11.03 12.16 10.32
C VAL A 112 9.60 11.96 9.81
N GLY A 113 9.41 11.18 8.75
CA GLY A 113 8.09 10.99 8.15
C GLY A 113 7.09 10.29 9.08
N ILE A 114 7.53 9.39 9.99
CA ILE A 114 6.61 8.77 10.96
C ILE A 114 6.16 9.80 11.99
N ASN A 115 7.07 10.61 12.53
CA ASN A 115 6.70 11.63 13.51
C ASN A 115 5.76 12.68 12.89
N GLU A 116 5.97 13.09 11.63
CA GLU A 116 5.06 13.96 10.90
C GLU A 116 3.66 13.32 10.76
N TYR A 117 3.58 12.14 10.13
CA TYR A 117 2.30 11.53 9.80
C TYR A 117 1.51 11.05 11.03
N LEU A 118 2.19 10.59 12.07
CA LEU A 118 1.56 10.27 13.36
C LEU A 118 1.07 11.55 14.05
N GLY A 119 1.86 12.62 14.00
CA GLY A 119 1.44 13.92 14.49
C GLY A 119 0.18 14.44 13.81
N GLU A 120 0.10 14.36 12.47
CA GLU A 120 -1.10 14.71 11.74
C GLU A 120 -2.30 13.82 12.11
N LEU A 121 -2.07 12.50 12.30
CA LEU A 121 -3.12 11.59 12.74
C LEU A 121 -3.66 12.00 14.12
N TYR A 122 -2.79 12.41 15.03
CA TYR A 122 -3.20 12.90 16.34
C TYR A 122 -4.01 14.20 16.25
N VAL A 123 -3.69 15.10 15.34
CA VAL A 123 -4.50 16.31 15.11
C VAL A 123 -5.92 15.94 14.63
N VAL A 124 -6.05 15.11 13.59
CA VAL A 124 -7.37 14.75 13.05
C VAL A 124 -8.21 13.89 13.99
N THR A 125 -7.59 13.25 14.97
CA THR A 125 -8.26 12.50 16.04
C THR A 125 -8.39 13.29 17.35
N ASN A 126 -8.17 14.62 17.29
CA ASN A 126 -8.29 15.55 18.43
C ASN A 126 -7.37 15.22 19.63
N ARG A 127 -6.19 14.65 19.37
CA ARG A 127 -5.17 14.32 20.35
C ARG A 127 -3.99 15.31 20.25
N ILE A 128 -4.27 16.58 20.40
CA ILE A 128 -3.34 17.70 20.10
C ILE A 128 -2.05 17.62 20.94
N ASP A 129 -2.12 17.21 22.19
CA ASP A 129 -0.92 17.12 23.05
C ASP A 129 0.07 16.06 22.52
N LEU A 130 -0.44 14.91 22.04
CA LEU A 130 0.41 13.89 21.40
C LEU A 130 1.00 14.39 20.07
N ALA A 131 0.25 15.21 19.32
CA ALA A 131 0.79 15.85 18.11
C ALA A 131 1.95 16.80 18.43
N LYS A 132 1.86 17.59 19.51
CA LYS A 132 2.93 18.47 19.97
C LYS A 132 4.19 17.69 20.40
N GLU A 133 4.03 16.53 21.04
CA GLU A 133 5.15 15.64 21.34
C GLU A 133 5.89 15.19 20.08
N ARG A 134 5.16 14.87 19.01
CA ARG A 134 5.79 14.51 17.72
C ARG A 134 6.50 15.71 17.10
N LEU A 135 5.90 16.89 17.19
CA LEU A 135 6.50 18.13 16.71
C LEU A 135 7.82 18.43 17.43
N GLU A 136 7.88 18.25 18.74
CA GLU A 136 9.11 18.49 19.50
C GLU A 136 10.27 17.58 19.07
N ILE A 137 9.96 16.30 18.72
CA ILE A 137 10.97 15.39 18.17
C ILE A 137 11.52 15.90 16.83
N LEU A 138 10.66 16.49 15.99
CA LEU A 138 11.05 17.02 14.68
C LEU A 138 11.83 18.36 14.77
N LYS A 139 11.84 19.04 15.90
CA LYS A 139 12.45 20.37 16.04
C LYS A 139 13.90 20.45 15.61
N SER A 140 14.65 19.37 15.77
CA SER A 140 16.07 19.31 15.43
C SER A 140 16.37 18.88 13.99
N CYS A 141 15.37 18.47 13.21
CA CYS A 141 15.62 17.93 11.86
C CYS A 141 15.94 19.02 10.82
N ASN A 142 15.56 20.28 11.06
CA ASN A 142 15.63 21.36 10.08
C ASN A 142 15.01 20.98 8.74
N CYS A 143 13.82 20.35 8.79
CA CYS A 143 13.14 19.71 7.67
C CYS A 143 11.75 20.31 7.43
N GLU A 144 11.19 20.08 6.24
CA GLU A 144 9.86 20.57 5.84
C GLU A 144 8.76 19.98 6.71
N GLU A 145 8.91 18.74 7.13
CA GLU A 145 7.93 17.99 7.94
C GLU A 145 7.67 18.65 9.30
N TYR A 146 8.70 19.27 9.91
CA TYR A 146 8.51 20.08 11.12
C TYR A 146 7.58 21.26 10.86
N GLN A 147 7.81 22.00 9.79
CA GLN A 147 7.01 23.17 9.46
C GLN A 147 5.59 22.77 9.07
N GLU A 148 5.43 21.69 8.29
CA GLU A 148 4.11 21.17 7.90
C GLU A 148 3.29 20.76 9.13
N LEU A 149 3.84 19.96 10.04
CA LEU A 149 3.13 19.54 11.24
C LEU A 149 2.80 20.71 12.16
N LYS A 150 3.70 21.68 12.30
CA LYS A 150 3.47 22.90 13.08
C LYS A 150 2.26 23.66 12.54
N GLU A 151 2.22 23.94 11.24
CA GLU A 151 1.11 24.66 10.59
C GLU A 151 -0.23 23.93 10.72
N ILE A 152 -0.21 22.58 10.70
CA ILE A 152 -1.40 21.76 10.90
C ILE A 152 -1.89 21.85 12.36
N ILE A 153 -0.99 21.80 13.35
CA ILE A 153 -1.34 21.96 14.77
C ILE A 153 -1.91 23.37 15.05
N GLU A 154 -1.34 24.40 14.42
CA GLU A 154 -1.78 25.80 14.55
C GLU A 154 -3.07 26.09 13.75
N GLY A 155 -3.55 25.15 12.92
CA GLY A 155 -4.75 25.31 12.11
C GLY A 155 -4.58 26.24 10.89
N THR A 156 -3.34 26.64 10.57
CA THR A 156 -3.03 27.49 9.41
C THR A 156 -2.92 26.69 8.12
N LYS A 157 -2.70 25.39 8.22
CA LYS A 157 -2.69 24.41 7.11
C LYS A 157 -3.68 23.30 7.43
N LYS A 158 -4.46 22.89 6.44
CA LYS A 158 -5.30 21.69 6.61
C LYS A 158 -4.43 20.45 6.53
N SER A 159 -4.70 19.48 7.42
CA SER A 159 -4.14 18.14 7.26
C SER A 159 -4.50 17.59 5.89
N LYS A 160 -3.62 16.81 5.30
CA LYS A 160 -3.83 16.12 4.01
C LYS A 160 -4.84 14.96 4.12
N TYR A 161 -5.64 14.91 5.19
CA TYR A 161 -6.56 13.81 5.53
C TYR A 161 -7.95 14.34 5.84
#